data_7c61d8825d503602dbc5587f00c307c0
#
_entry.id   7c61d8825d503602dbc5587f00c307c0
#
_cell.length_a   1.000
_cell.length_b   1.000
_cell.length_c   1.000
_cell.angle_alpha   90.00
_cell.angle_beta   90.00
_cell.angle_gamma   90.00
#
_symmetry.space_group_name_H-M   'P 1'
#
loop_
_entity.id
_entity.type
_entity.pdbx_description
1 polymer ?
#
loop_
_entity_poly.entity_id
_entity_poly.type
_entity_poly.pdbx_seq_one_letter_code
_entity_poly.pdbx_strand_id
1 'polypeptide(L)'
;IFMSQQYPFQCNIAQALNIIGDKWSLLILHGIMSGHQTYKEIYNSLEGQIASNLLSSRLKALEADGLISSDLYQKHPPRYRYTLTPAGEDLNIVFNSLVLWGEKHLTTCYKRLIHKNCNHTVETHYYCPHCQQTVAEDQLAVVAAEEKEHQHE
;
A
#
# COMPACT_ATOMS: atom_id res chain seq x y z
N ILE A 1 15.42 15.57 -13.93
CA ILE A 1 14.74 15.33 -12.64
C ILE A 1 13.26 15.49 -12.93
N PHE A 2 12.57 14.40 -13.24
CA PHE A 2 11.12 14.41 -13.29
C PHE A 2 10.62 14.44 -11.85
N MET A 3 10.35 15.63 -11.32
CA MET A 3 9.44 15.77 -10.18
C MET A 3 8.10 15.26 -10.67
N SER A 4 7.63 14.13 -10.15
CA SER A 4 6.27 13.68 -10.40
C SER A 4 5.35 14.81 -9.95
N GLN A 5 4.56 15.32 -10.87
CA GLN A 5 3.64 16.42 -10.61
C GLN A 5 2.63 15.93 -9.57
N GLN A 6 2.68 16.50 -8.36
CA GLN A 6 1.74 16.16 -7.30
C GLN A 6 0.36 16.75 -7.61
N TYR A 7 -0.68 16.01 -7.26
CA TYR A 7 -2.05 16.49 -7.34
C TYR A 7 -2.32 17.53 -6.26
N PRO A 8 -2.80 18.73 -6.60
CA PRO A 8 -3.13 19.77 -5.62
C PRO A 8 -4.54 19.62 -5.03
N PHE A 9 -5.29 18.59 -5.40
CA PHE A 9 -6.70 18.44 -5.04
C PHE A 9 -6.88 18.06 -3.58
N GLN A 10 -7.90 18.64 -2.94
CA GLN A 10 -8.34 18.27 -1.59
C GLN A 10 -9.22 17.00 -1.66
N CYS A 11 -8.60 15.91 -2.01
CA CYS A 11 -9.22 14.62 -2.22
C CYS A 11 -8.32 13.52 -1.67
N ASN A 12 -8.87 12.63 -0.84
CA ASN A 12 -8.11 11.53 -0.25
C ASN A 12 -7.47 10.64 -1.31
N ILE A 13 -8.15 10.39 -2.42
CA ILE A 13 -7.62 9.59 -3.52
C ILE A 13 -6.39 10.26 -4.13
N ALA A 14 -6.50 11.55 -4.47
CA ALA A 14 -5.40 12.31 -5.06
C ALA A 14 -4.19 12.39 -4.10
N GLN A 15 -4.42 12.66 -2.83
CA GLN A 15 -3.34 12.73 -1.83
C GLN A 15 -2.72 11.35 -1.56
N ALA A 16 -3.49 10.28 -1.53
CA ALA A 16 -2.95 8.93 -1.46
C ALA A 16 -2.10 8.59 -2.69
N LEU A 17 -2.55 8.94 -3.90
CA LEU A 17 -1.79 8.72 -5.13
C LEU A 17 -0.49 9.54 -5.19
N ASN A 18 -0.41 10.68 -4.54
CA ASN A 18 0.85 11.41 -4.39
C ASN A 18 1.92 10.59 -3.64
N ILE A 19 1.51 9.69 -2.76
CA ILE A 19 2.39 8.84 -1.96
C ILE A 19 2.68 7.51 -2.67
N ILE A 20 1.64 6.84 -3.17
CA ILE A 20 1.72 5.46 -3.65
C ILE A 20 1.41 5.30 -5.16
N GLY A 21 1.13 6.39 -5.86
CA GLY A 21 0.64 6.34 -7.24
C GLY A 21 1.72 6.16 -8.31
N ASP A 22 3.00 6.14 -7.95
CA ASP A 22 4.06 5.82 -8.89
C ASP A 22 4.12 4.32 -9.20
N LYS A 23 4.82 3.97 -10.25
CA LYS A 23 4.88 2.59 -10.77
C LYS A 23 5.38 1.55 -9.74
N TRP A 24 6.22 1.95 -8.77
CA TRP A 24 6.98 1.00 -7.96
C TRP A 24 6.57 0.94 -6.48
N SER A 25 6.02 2.01 -5.92
CA SER A 25 5.78 2.11 -4.47
C SER A 25 4.91 0.98 -3.93
N LEU A 26 3.79 0.67 -4.56
CA LEU A 26 2.92 -0.42 -4.13
C LEU A 26 3.60 -1.79 -4.25
N LEU A 27 4.40 -2.03 -5.29
CA LEU A 27 5.13 -3.29 -5.46
C LEU A 27 6.25 -3.46 -4.42
N ILE A 28 6.94 -2.38 -4.07
CA ILE A 28 7.95 -2.38 -2.99
C ILE A 28 7.29 -2.71 -1.65
N LEU A 29 6.19 -2.03 -1.31
CA LEU A 29 5.44 -2.26 -0.07
C LEU A 29 4.90 -3.69 0.00
N HIS A 30 4.38 -4.21 -1.10
CA HIS A 30 3.93 -5.60 -1.19
C HIS A 30 5.08 -6.59 -1.00
N GLY A 31 6.27 -6.31 -1.54
CA GLY A 31 7.49 -7.10 -1.32
C GLY A 31 7.87 -7.16 0.15
N ILE A 32 7.87 -6.01 0.85
CA ILE A 32 8.16 -5.94 2.29
C ILE A 32 7.09 -6.69 3.09
N MET A 33 5.83 -6.53 2.76
CA MET A 33 4.71 -7.26 3.39
C MET A 33 4.84 -8.78 3.21
N SER A 34 5.42 -9.23 2.10
CA SER A 34 5.66 -10.63 1.79
C SER A 34 6.95 -11.19 2.43
N GLY A 35 7.67 -10.39 3.22
CA GLY A 35 8.85 -10.80 3.98
C GLY A 35 10.20 -10.43 3.36
N HIS A 36 10.23 -9.70 2.24
CA HIS A 36 11.47 -9.17 1.65
C HIS A 36 11.86 -7.88 2.35
N GLN A 37 12.83 -7.94 3.27
CA GLN A 37 13.12 -6.85 4.18
C GLN A 37 14.44 -6.12 3.89
N THR A 38 15.36 -6.72 3.15
CA THR A 38 16.61 -6.06 2.76
C THR A 38 16.53 -5.46 1.37
N TYR A 39 17.39 -4.50 1.07
CA TYR A 39 17.46 -3.91 -0.27
C TYR A 39 17.58 -4.99 -1.36
N LYS A 40 18.47 -5.97 -1.16
CA LYS A 40 18.71 -7.04 -2.12
C LYS A 40 17.48 -7.94 -2.31
N GLU A 41 16.80 -8.29 -1.23
CA GLU A 41 15.57 -9.10 -1.28
C GLU A 41 14.46 -8.35 -2.01
N ILE A 42 14.27 -7.07 -1.72
CA ILE A 42 13.28 -6.21 -2.40
C ILE A 42 13.62 -6.08 -3.89
N TYR A 43 14.87 -5.78 -4.22
CA TYR A 43 15.33 -5.69 -5.60
C TYR A 43 15.06 -6.98 -6.39
N ASN A 44 15.40 -8.14 -5.79
CA ASN A 44 15.16 -9.44 -6.40
C ASN A 44 13.66 -9.78 -6.53
N SER A 45 12.83 -9.36 -5.57
CA SER A 45 11.37 -9.57 -5.65
C SER A 45 10.72 -8.78 -6.80
N LEU A 46 11.39 -7.74 -7.26
CA LEU A 46 11.02 -6.95 -8.45
C LEU A 46 11.73 -7.44 -9.73
N GLU A 47 12.32 -8.63 -9.68
CA GLU A 47 13.02 -9.27 -10.80
C GLU A 47 14.13 -8.38 -11.40
N GLY A 48 14.69 -7.46 -10.61
CA GLY A 48 15.71 -6.51 -11.07
C GLY A 48 15.22 -5.49 -12.12
N GLN A 49 13.91 -5.34 -12.28
CA GLN A 49 13.31 -4.44 -13.29
C GLN A 49 13.35 -2.97 -12.90
N ILE A 50 13.68 -2.66 -11.65
CA ILE A 50 13.83 -1.29 -11.14
C ILE A 50 15.31 -0.87 -11.15
N ALA A 51 15.60 0.36 -11.59
CA ALA A 51 16.94 0.91 -11.46
C ALA A 51 17.31 1.07 -9.97
N SER A 52 18.55 0.74 -9.62
CA SER A 52 19.03 0.72 -8.22
C SER A 52 18.89 2.08 -7.50
N ASN A 53 19.21 3.18 -8.20
CA ASN A 53 19.04 4.53 -7.66
C ASN A 53 17.55 4.88 -7.45
N LEU A 54 16.66 4.40 -8.31
CA LEU A 54 15.22 4.60 -8.17
C LEU A 54 14.66 3.82 -6.97
N LEU A 55 15.09 2.57 -6.78
CA LEU A 55 14.71 1.79 -5.59
C LEU A 55 15.15 2.50 -4.30
N SER A 56 16.38 2.96 -4.24
CA SER A 56 16.90 3.72 -3.08
C SER A 56 16.09 4.99 -2.83
N SER A 57 15.76 5.73 -3.90
CA SER A 57 14.93 6.94 -3.82
C SER A 57 13.51 6.62 -3.33
N ARG A 58 12.90 5.56 -3.82
CA ARG A 58 11.55 5.15 -3.40
C ARG A 58 11.50 4.70 -1.95
N LEU A 59 12.49 3.92 -1.50
CA LEU A 59 12.59 3.51 -0.09
C LEU A 59 12.70 4.71 0.85
N LYS A 60 13.52 5.70 0.50
CA LYS A 60 13.62 6.96 1.27
C LYS A 60 12.30 7.74 1.30
N ALA A 61 11.61 7.83 0.17
CA ALA A 61 10.32 8.52 0.09
C ALA A 61 9.25 7.81 0.93
N LEU A 62 9.15 6.49 0.85
CA LEU A 62 8.21 5.69 1.63
C LEU A 62 8.46 5.79 3.14
N GLU A 63 9.73 5.87 3.55
CA GLU A 63 10.09 6.10 4.96
C GLU A 63 9.72 7.51 5.40
N ALA A 64 10.01 8.52 4.58
CA ALA A 64 9.63 9.92 4.87
C ALA A 64 8.11 10.11 4.96
N ASP A 65 7.35 9.37 4.15
CA ASP A 65 5.88 9.38 4.17
C ASP A 65 5.29 8.49 5.30
N GLY A 66 6.14 7.84 6.10
CA GLY A 66 5.73 7.08 7.27
C GLY A 66 5.10 5.71 6.99
N LEU A 67 5.36 5.12 5.81
CA LEU A 67 4.83 3.80 5.45
C LEU A 67 5.77 2.65 5.81
N ILE A 68 7.06 2.92 5.88
CA ILE A 68 8.10 1.98 6.29
C ILE A 68 9.03 2.62 7.30
N SER A 69 9.72 1.78 8.06
CA SER A 69 10.86 2.16 8.90
C SER A 69 12.08 1.33 8.51
N SER A 70 13.26 1.85 8.78
CA SER A 70 14.52 1.14 8.51
C SER A 70 15.37 1.02 9.76
N ASP A 71 15.98 -0.14 9.94
CA ASP A 71 16.94 -0.44 11.00
C ASP A 71 18.29 -0.81 10.41
N LEU A 72 19.36 -0.16 10.90
CA LEU A 72 20.73 -0.44 10.47
C LEU A 72 21.19 -1.77 11.11
N TYR A 73 21.36 -2.82 10.31
CA TYR A 73 21.86 -4.11 10.81
C TYR A 73 23.36 -4.34 10.54
N GLN A 74 23.96 -3.57 9.65
CA GLN A 74 25.39 -3.58 9.35
C GLN A 74 25.89 -2.14 9.15
N LYS A 75 27.01 -1.79 9.83
CA LYS A 75 27.55 -0.42 9.77
C LYS A 75 28.48 -0.15 8.58
N HIS A 76 29.26 -1.16 8.20
CA HIS A 76 30.30 -0.98 7.17
C HIS A 76 30.32 -2.19 6.19
N PRO A 77 29.86 -2.03 4.93
CA PRO A 77 29.06 -0.91 4.43
C PRO A 77 27.67 -0.86 5.09
N PRO A 78 27.02 0.33 5.16
CA PRO A 78 25.70 0.46 5.79
C PRO A 78 24.66 -0.41 5.09
N ARG A 79 23.94 -1.24 5.87
CA ARG A 79 22.84 -2.07 5.37
C ARG A 79 21.65 -1.98 6.31
N TYR A 80 20.48 -1.79 5.71
CA TYR A 80 19.22 -1.58 6.42
C TYR A 80 18.25 -2.73 6.21
N ARG A 81 17.44 -2.98 7.23
CA ARG A 81 16.26 -3.83 7.17
C ARG A 81 15.03 -2.92 7.20
N TYR A 82 14.12 -3.14 6.26
CA TYR A 82 12.90 -2.36 6.11
C TYR A 82 11.71 -3.16 6.65
N THR A 83 10.85 -2.49 7.40
CA THR A 83 9.60 -3.03 7.94
C THR A 83 8.46 -2.06 7.70
N LEU A 84 7.23 -2.57 7.59
CA LEU A 84 6.06 -1.73 7.48
C LEU A 84 5.76 -1.05 8.82
N THR A 85 5.31 0.20 8.75
CA THR A 85 4.63 0.87 9.86
C THR A 85 3.15 0.44 9.90
N PRO A 86 2.38 0.77 10.96
CA PRO A 86 0.93 0.54 10.96
C PRO A 86 0.23 1.13 9.73
N ALA A 87 0.62 2.34 9.30
CA ALA A 87 0.08 2.95 8.08
C ALA A 87 0.42 2.16 6.81
N GLY A 88 1.62 1.58 6.73
CA GLY A 88 2.01 0.69 5.64
C GLY A 88 1.25 -0.64 5.66
N GLU A 89 1.01 -1.22 6.83
CA GLU A 89 0.23 -2.45 7.01
C GLU A 89 -1.24 -2.26 6.61
N ASP A 90 -1.82 -1.11 6.89
CA ASP A 90 -3.21 -0.78 6.53
C ASP A 90 -3.44 -0.75 5.01
N LEU A 91 -2.39 -0.64 4.19
CA LEU A 91 -2.49 -0.79 2.73
C LEU A 91 -2.79 -2.21 2.27
N ASN A 92 -2.81 -3.19 3.17
CA ASN A 92 -3.16 -4.57 2.82
C ASN A 92 -4.55 -4.67 2.15
N ILE A 93 -5.50 -3.84 2.57
CA ILE A 93 -6.82 -3.78 1.93
C ILE A 93 -6.74 -3.34 0.46
N VAL A 94 -5.83 -2.42 0.13
CA VAL A 94 -5.59 -1.96 -1.25
C VAL A 94 -5.01 -3.09 -2.09
N PHE A 95 -4.01 -3.82 -1.58
CA PHE A 95 -3.43 -4.97 -2.27
C PHE A 95 -4.45 -6.07 -2.53
N ASN A 96 -5.23 -6.43 -1.52
CA ASN A 96 -6.28 -7.44 -1.66
C ASN A 96 -7.34 -7.02 -2.70
N SER A 97 -7.72 -5.75 -2.70
CA SER A 97 -8.65 -5.20 -3.69
C SER A 97 -8.07 -5.25 -5.11
N LEU A 98 -6.78 -4.96 -5.29
CA LEU A 98 -6.11 -5.08 -6.58
C LEU A 98 -6.02 -6.54 -7.06
N VAL A 99 -5.77 -7.49 -6.16
CA VAL A 99 -5.77 -8.93 -6.50
C VAL A 99 -7.16 -9.36 -6.99
N LEU A 100 -8.22 -9.02 -6.26
CA LEU A 100 -9.60 -9.36 -6.63
C LEU A 100 -10.03 -8.69 -7.94
N TRP A 101 -9.70 -7.43 -8.13
CA TRP A 101 -9.96 -6.73 -9.38
C TRP A 101 -9.22 -7.37 -10.56
N GLY A 102 -7.95 -7.72 -10.34
CA GLY A 102 -7.11 -8.37 -11.35
C GLY A 102 -7.61 -9.77 -11.71
N GLU A 103 -8.06 -10.57 -10.72
CA GLU A 103 -8.67 -11.89 -10.96
C GLU A 103 -9.88 -11.79 -11.88
N LYS A 104 -10.68 -10.75 -11.71
CA LYS A 104 -11.93 -10.54 -12.45
C LYS A 104 -11.72 -9.95 -13.85
N HIS A 105 -10.74 -9.06 -14.03
CA HIS A 105 -10.66 -8.18 -15.20
C HIS A 105 -9.41 -8.35 -16.07
N LEU A 106 -8.31 -8.91 -15.53
CA LEU A 106 -7.13 -9.17 -16.33
C LEU A 106 -7.34 -10.37 -17.25
N THR A 107 -6.73 -10.31 -18.44
CA THR A 107 -6.78 -11.40 -19.41
C THR A 107 -6.19 -12.70 -18.86
N THR A 108 -5.13 -12.59 -18.05
CA THR A 108 -4.50 -13.71 -17.36
C THR A 108 -4.57 -13.50 -15.86
N CYS A 109 -5.14 -14.46 -15.16
CA CYS A 109 -5.15 -14.47 -13.70
C CYS A 109 -3.86 -15.10 -13.18
N TYR A 110 -2.99 -14.30 -12.55
CA TYR A 110 -1.73 -14.77 -12.00
C TYR A 110 -1.85 -15.21 -10.53
N LYS A 111 -2.74 -14.57 -9.76
CA LYS A 111 -2.93 -14.82 -8.33
C LYS A 111 -4.38 -14.65 -7.94
N ARG A 112 -4.80 -15.42 -6.95
CA ARG A 112 -6.16 -15.40 -6.38
C ARG A 112 -6.07 -15.08 -4.89
N LEU A 113 -7.05 -14.37 -4.38
CA LEU A 113 -7.23 -14.15 -2.95
C LEU A 113 -8.21 -15.20 -2.42
N ILE A 114 -7.72 -16.08 -1.55
CA ILE A 114 -8.49 -17.22 -1.06
C ILE A 114 -8.60 -17.23 0.47
N HIS A 115 -9.66 -17.87 0.96
CA HIS A 115 -9.76 -18.26 2.35
C HIS A 115 -8.90 -19.53 2.60
N LYS A 116 -7.92 -19.43 3.50
CA LYS A 116 -6.91 -20.49 3.71
C LYS A 116 -7.49 -21.85 4.07
N ASN A 117 -8.63 -21.88 4.82
CA ASN A 117 -9.18 -23.13 5.32
C ASN A 117 -9.95 -23.92 4.25
N CYS A 118 -10.55 -23.25 3.26
CA CYS A 118 -11.37 -23.91 2.25
C CYS A 118 -10.84 -23.74 0.81
N ASN A 119 -9.80 -22.92 0.60
CA ASN A 119 -9.21 -22.63 -0.70
C ASN A 119 -10.15 -22.00 -1.75
N HIS A 120 -11.26 -21.42 -1.31
CA HIS A 120 -12.18 -20.70 -2.20
C HIS A 120 -11.87 -19.22 -2.23
N THR A 121 -12.12 -18.59 -3.37
CA THR A 121 -12.00 -17.13 -3.54
C THR A 121 -12.93 -16.40 -2.58
N VAL A 122 -12.45 -15.33 -2.00
CA VAL A 122 -13.22 -14.47 -1.11
C VAL A 122 -13.81 -13.28 -1.87
N GLU A 123 -14.82 -12.65 -1.27
CA GLU A 123 -15.45 -11.43 -1.75
C GLU A 123 -15.25 -10.32 -0.72
N THR A 124 -15.28 -9.06 -1.18
CA THR A 124 -15.24 -7.90 -0.29
C THR A 124 -16.66 -7.44 0.05
N HIS A 125 -16.90 -7.16 1.33
CA HIS A 125 -18.13 -6.59 1.82
C HIS A 125 -17.83 -5.41 2.74
N TYR A 126 -18.70 -4.41 2.70
CA TYR A 126 -18.63 -3.28 3.62
C TYR A 126 -19.48 -3.57 4.85
N TYR A 127 -18.92 -3.36 6.02
CA TYR A 127 -19.61 -3.56 7.30
C TYR A 127 -19.71 -2.23 8.03
N CYS A 128 -20.95 -1.86 8.41
CA CYS A 128 -21.19 -0.70 9.24
C CYS A 128 -21.16 -1.11 10.73
N PRO A 129 -20.16 -0.68 11.51
CA PRO A 129 -20.08 -1.08 12.93
C PRO A 129 -21.17 -0.43 13.78
N HIS A 130 -21.73 0.70 13.37
CA HIS A 130 -22.83 1.35 14.07
C HIS A 130 -24.14 0.59 13.89
N CYS A 131 -24.47 0.22 12.65
CA CYS A 131 -25.69 -0.56 12.36
C CYS A 131 -25.50 -2.06 12.58
N GLN A 132 -24.26 -2.52 12.80
CA GLN A 132 -23.87 -3.92 13.01
C GLN A 132 -24.34 -4.84 11.87
N GLN A 133 -24.24 -4.37 10.63
CA GLN A 133 -24.67 -5.15 9.46
C GLN A 133 -23.77 -4.86 8.24
N THR A 134 -23.78 -5.81 7.31
CA THR A 134 -23.19 -5.61 5.97
C THR A 134 -24.08 -4.66 5.18
N VAL A 135 -23.45 -3.73 4.46
CA VAL A 135 -24.15 -2.74 3.63
C VAL A 135 -23.77 -2.91 2.17
N ALA A 136 -24.72 -2.64 1.29
CA ALA A 136 -24.49 -2.68 -0.15
C ALA A 136 -23.71 -1.45 -0.63
N GLU A 137 -23.01 -1.59 -1.75
CA GLU A 137 -22.16 -0.53 -2.30
C GLU A 137 -22.95 0.74 -2.66
N ASP A 138 -24.16 0.59 -3.13
CA ASP A 138 -25.07 1.70 -3.45
C ASP A 138 -25.60 2.48 -2.23
N GLN A 139 -25.38 1.94 -1.03
CA GLN A 139 -25.69 2.59 0.25
C GLN A 139 -24.50 3.37 0.83
N LEU A 140 -23.36 3.36 0.14
CA LEU A 140 -22.16 4.10 0.55
C LEU A 140 -22.14 5.48 -0.09
N ALA A 141 -21.58 6.46 0.62
CA ALA A 141 -21.34 7.79 0.11
C ALA A 141 -19.96 8.29 0.56
N VAL A 142 -19.28 8.98 -0.34
CA VAL A 142 -18.09 9.76 -0.01
C VAL A 142 -18.52 11.19 0.24
N VAL A 143 -18.33 11.68 1.44
CA VAL A 143 -18.72 13.03 1.87
C VAL A 143 -17.49 13.79 2.34
N ALA A 144 -17.58 15.14 2.34
CA ALA A 144 -16.54 15.97 2.91
C ALA A 144 -16.36 15.62 4.42
N ALA A 145 -15.11 15.56 4.87
CA ALA A 145 -14.83 15.42 6.29
C ALA A 145 -15.26 16.74 7.00
N GLU A 146 -16.01 16.59 8.10
CA GLU A 146 -16.28 17.72 8.97
C GLU A 146 -14.98 18.14 9.65
N GLU A 147 -14.72 19.45 9.73
CA GLU A 147 -13.63 19.97 10.52
C GLU A 147 -13.87 19.54 11.98
N LYS A 148 -12.95 18.80 12.58
CA LYS A 148 -13.02 18.52 14.00
C LYS A 148 -12.81 19.86 14.71
N GLU A 149 -13.86 20.41 15.29
CA GLU A 149 -13.73 21.50 16.24
C GLU A 149 -12.76 21.02 17.33
N HIS A 150 -11.61 21.66 17.43
CA HIS A 150 -10.73 21.51 18.56
C HIS A 150 -11.45 22.06 19.78
N GLN A 151 -12.13 21.20 20.52
CA GLN A 151 -12.54 21.53 21.88
C GLN A 151 -11.26 21.69 22.69
N HIS A 152 -10.85 22.94 22.83
CA HIS A 152 -9.95 23.36 23.88
C HIS A 152 -10.78 23.42 25.19
N GLU A 153 -10.61 22.44 26.06
CA GLU A 153 -10.76 22.57 27.50
C GLU A 153 -9.42 22.39 28.20
#